data_04396299d65905bc2c69758667b9ca7b
#
_entry.id   04396299d65905bc2c69758667b9ca7b
#
_cell.length_a   1.000
_cell.length_b   1.000
_cell.length_c   1.000
_cell.angle_alpha   90.00
_cell.angle_beta   90.00
_cell.angle_gamma   90.00
#
_symmetry.space_group_name_H-M   'P 1'
#
loop_
_entity.id
_entity.type
_entity.pdbx_description
1 polymer ?
#
loop_
_entity_poly.entity_id
_entity_poly.type
_entity_poly.pdbx_seq_one_letter_code
_entity_poly.pdbx_strand_id
1 'polypeptide(L)'
;IKFLKKINNSYFYSEGNRENLFFVIEIAKILKIKKKNLLKTLKKFKGLEYRQQIIFKSKNLTIINDSKSTSFSSSASILKLMSNVFWIVGGLAKKGDKFLLKKKNCKHLKAYIYGKNKNTFINELKNIVQYESFTNLKILIKKVFLDIKKNENLKHKTILFSPAAASFDSFKNFEERGKYF
;
A
#
# COMPACT_ATOMS: atom_id res chain seq x y z
N ILE A 1 -1.56 -8.81 -21.73
CA ILE A 1 -2.25 -7.50 -21.81
C ILE A 1 -3.73 -7.66 -22.20
N LYS A 2 -4.09 -8.43 -23.27
CA LYS A 2 -5.50 -8.65 -23.68
C LYS A 2 -6.38 -9.30 -22.58
N PHE A 3 -5.83 -10.20 -21.76
CA PHE A 3 -6.56 -10.89 -20.70
C PHE A 3 -6.88 -9.96 -19.52
N LEU A 4 -5.92 -9.12 -19.10
CA LEU A 4 -6.11 -8.10 -18.03
C LEU A 4 -7.22 -7.12 -18.38
N LYS A 5 -7.27 -6.64 -19.63
CA LYS A 5 -8.35 -5.77 -20.10
C LYS A 5 -9.74 -6.41 -19.97
N LYS A 6 -9.84 -7.75 -20.17
CA LYS A 6 -11.09 -8.49 -20.01
C LYS A 6 -11.52 -8.67 -18.56
N ILE A 7 -10.56 -8.72 -17.61
CA ILE A 7 -10.83 -8.81 -16.17
C ILE A 7 -11.38 -7.47 -15.65
N ASN A 8 -10.83 -6.35 -16.09
CA ASN A 8 -11.21 -4.99 -15.67
C ASN A 8 -11.33 -4.84 -14.15
N ASN A 9 -10.31 -5.30 -13.42
CA ASN A 9 -10.24 -5.24 -11.97
C ASN A 9 -8.92 -4.59 -11.56
N SER A 10 -9.01 -3.41 -10.93
CA SER A 10 -7.86 -2.59 -10.55
C SER A 10 -6.93 -3.27 -9.53
N TYR A 11 -7.40 -4.26 -8.79
CA TYR A 11 -6.56 -5.06 -7.90
C TYR A 11 -5.34 -5.67 -8.62
N PHE A 12 -5.51 -6.06 -9.89
CA PHE A 12 -4.45 -6.67 -10.68
C PHE A 12 -3.57 -5.68 -11.45
N TYR A 13 -3.63 -4.38 -11.14
CA TYR A 13 -2.82 -3.37 -11.85
C TYR A 13 -1.43 -3.20 -11.25
N SER A 14 -1.22 -3.52 -9.97
CA SER A 14 0.12 -3.53 -9.38
C SER A 14 0.97 -4.68 -9.94
N GLU A 15 2.29 -4.47 -10.01
CA GLU A 15 3.23 -5.45 -10.57
C GLU A 15 3.13 -6.80 -9.88
N GLY A 16 3.24 -6.85 -8.55
CA GLY A 16 3.15 -8.10 -7.79
C GLY A 16 1.79 -8.81 -7.92
N ASN A 17 0.68 -8.06 -7.99
CA ASN A 17 -0.63 -8.69 -8.18
C ASN A 17 -0.80 -9.23 -9.60
N ARG A 18 -0.15 -8.63 -10.60
CA ARG A 18 -0.10 -9.19 -11.97
C ARG A 18 0.70 -10.47 -12.03
N GLU A 19 1.86 -10.51 -11.38
CA GLU A 19 2.66 -11.74 -11.28
C GLU A 19 1.87 -12.86 -10.62
N ASN A 20 1.24 -12.58 -9.47
CA ASN A 20 0.37 -13.54 -8.80
C ASN A 20 -0.77 -14.03 -9.73
N LEU A 21 -1.35 -13.13 -10.52
CA LEU A 21 -2.40 -13.50 -11.49
C LEU A 21 -1.89 -14.46 -12.56
N PHE A 22 -0.64 -14.31 -13.04
CA PHE A 22 -0.07 -15.26 -13.99
C PHE A 22 0.01 -16.66 -13.39
N PHE A 23 0.48 -16.80 -12.15
CA PHE A 23 0.48 -18.11 -11.47
C PHE A 23 -0.93 -18.69 -11.34
N VAL A 24 -1.90 -17.87 -10.96
CA VAL A 24 -3.30 -18.32 -10.87
C VAL A 24 -3.84 -18.80 -12.22
N ILE A 25 -3.50 -18.11 -13.31
CA ILE A 25 -3.91 -18.52 -14.67
C ILE A 25 -3.27 -19.85 -15.07
N GLU A 26 -1.98 -20.03 -14.80
CA GLU A 26 -1.29 -21.29 -15.13
C GLU A 26 -1.83 -22.48 -14.31
N ILE A 27 -2.05 -22.28 -13.02
CA ILE A 27 -2.68 -23.31 -12.16
C ILE A 27 -4.11 -23.62 -12.67
N ALA A 28 -4.89 -22.60 -13.03
CA ALA A 28 -6.23 -22.82 -13.57
C ALA A 28 -6.25 -23.61 -14.89
N LYS A 29 -5.21 -23.46 -15.74
CA LYS A 29 -5.04 -24.28 -16.95
C LYS A 29 -4.74 -25.75 -16.60
N ILE A 30 -3.81 -25.99 -15.66
CA ILE A 30 -3.46 -27.34 -15.19
C ILE A 30 -4.70 -28.04 -14.63
N LEU A 31 -5.48 -27.32 -13.82
CA LEU A 31 -6.73 -27.84 -13.23
C LEU A 31 -7.92 -27.84 -14.21
N LYS A 32 -7.70 -27.52 -15.50
CA LYS A 32 -8.73 -27.47 -16.55
C LYS A 32 -9.96 -26.63 -16.20
N ILE A 33 -9.77 -25.55 -15.44
CA ILE A 33 -10.86 -24.64 -15.06
C ILE A 33 -11.36 -23.90 -16.31
N LYS A 34 -12.68 -23.93 -16.53
CA LYS A 34 -13.31 -23.23 -17.67
C LYS A 34 -13.00 -21.74 -17.63
N LYS A 35 -12.46 -21.17 -18.71
CA LYS A 35 -12.07 -19.77 -18.84
C LYS A 35 -13.18 -18.79 -18.44
N LYS A 36 -14.46 -19.11 -18.73
CA LYS A 36 -15.63 -18.32 -18.35
C LYS A 36 -15.72 -18.17 -16.82
N ASN A 37 -15.53 -19.28 -16.08
CA ASN A 37 -15.60 -19.30 -14.62
C ASN A 37 -14.43 -18.52 -14.01
N LEU A 38 -13.21 -18.73 -14.52
CA LEU A 38 -12.03 -17.98 -14.08
C LEU A 38 -12.24 -16.46 -14.26
N LEU A 39 -12.68 -16.01 -15.43
CA LEU A 39 -12.97 -14.60 -15.69
C LEU A 39 -14.05 -14.04 -14.76
N LYS A 40 -15.13 -14.79 -14.51
CA LYS A 40 -16.20 -14.39 -13.60
C LYS A 40 -15.67 -14.17 -12.18
N THR A 41 -14.84 -15.09 -11.68
CA THR A 41 -14.22 -15.01 -10.34
C THR A 41 -13.26 -13.82 -10.25
N LEU A 42 -12.34 -13.68 -11.22
CA LEU A 42 -11.35 -12.60 -11.23
C LEU A 42 -11.99 -11.20 -11.31
N LYS A 43 -13.10 -11.03 -12.05
CA LYS A 43 -13.85 -9.77 -12.09
C LYS A 43 -14.43 -9.39 -10.72
N LYS A 44 -14.86 -10.37 -9.92
CA LYS A 44 -15.48 -10.15 -8.61
C LYS A 44 -14.49 -10.19 -7.45
N PHE A 45 -13.23 -10.53 -7.71
CA PHE A 45 -12.22 -10.67 -6.67
C PHE A 45 -11.93 -9.32 -6.02
N LYS A 46 -12.16 -9.24 -4.72
CA LYS A 46 -11.98 -8.00 -3.93
C LYS A 46 -10.58 -7.85 -3.32
N GLY A 47 -9.67 -8.81 -3.58
CA GLY A 47 -8.36 -8.89 -2.93
C GLY A 47 -8.43 -9.65 -1.60
N LEU A 48 -7.29 -9.67 -0.91
CA LEU A 48 -7.16 -10.21 0.44
C LEU A 48 -7.17 -9.05 1.44
N GLU A 49 -7.69 -9.30 2.62
CA GLU A 49 -7.66 -8.31 3.72
C GLU A 49 -6.23 -7.87 4.01
N TYR A 50 -6.07 -6.59 4.27
CA TYR A 50 -4.78 -5.95 4.60
C TYR A 50 -3.70 -6.07 3.52
N ARG A 51 -4.09 -6.45 2.27
CA ARG A 51 -3.21 -6.47 1.10
C ARG A 51 -3.76 -5.54 0.03
N GLN A 52 -3.27 -4.29 0.01
CA GLN A 52 -3.74 -3.23 -0.88
C GLN A 52 -5.29 -3.11 -0.87
N GLN A 53 -5.90 -3.41 0.28
CA GLN A 53 -7.34 -3.40 0.47
C GLN A 53 -7.87 -1.96 0.46
N ILE A 54 -8.73 -1.64 -0.49
CA ILE A 54 -9.45 -0.36 -0.48
C ILE A 54 -10.54 -0.46 0.58
N ILE A 55 -10.38 0.29 1.70
CA ILE A 55 -11.34 0.34 2.79
C ILE A 55 -12.29 1.52 2.69
N PHE A 56 -11.92 2.56 1.93
CA PHE A 56 -12.78 3.68 1.60
C PHE A 56 -12.44 4.24 0.22
N LYS A 57 -13.46 4.61 -0.55
CA LYS A 57 -13.30 5.26 -1.85
C LYS A 57 -14.40 6.27 -2.12
N SER A 58 -14.01 7.50 -2.42
CA SER A 58 -14.89 8.58 -2.89
C SER A 58 -14.30 9.24 -4.15
N LYS A 59 -14.98 10.26 -4.66
CA LYS A 59 -14.46 11.06 -5.80
C LYS A 59 -13.09 11.66 -5.51
N ASN A 60 -12.83 12.12 -4.28
CA ASN A 60 -11.65 12.91 -3.92
C ASN A 60 -10.68 12.20 -2.97
N LEU A 61 -11.04 11.03 -2.43
CA LEU A 61 -10.22 10.31 -1.45
C LEU A 61 -10.33 8.80 -1.63
N THR A 62 -9.18 8.13 -1.61
CA THR A 62 -9.09 6.67 -1.44
C THR A 62 -8.27 6.36 -0.20
N ILE A 63 -8.74 5.42 0.63
CA ILE A 63 -7.99 4.90 1.78
C ILE A 63 -7.68 3.43 1.53
N ILE A 64 -6.40 3.09 1.62
CA ILE A 64 -5.90 1.74 1.33
C ILE A 64 -5.20 1.20 2.56
N ASN A 65 -5.62 0.01 2.97
CA ASN A 65 -4.99 -0.77 4.01
C ASN A 65 -4.10 -1.85 3.38
N ASP A 66 -2.79 -1.69 3.52
CA ASP A 66 -1.76 -2.61 3.06
C ASP A 66 -0.85 -3.02 4.24
N SER A 67 -1.48 -3.30 5.39
CA SER A 67 -0.77 -3.68 6.62
C SER A 67 0.15 -4.89 6.43
N LYS A 68 -0.07 -5.71 5.42
CA LYS A 68 0.79 -6.85 5.06
C LYS A 68 2.12 -6.44 4.41
N SER A 69 2.30 -5.19 4.01
CA SER A 69 3.57 -4.69 3.49
C SER A 69 4.63 -4.65 4.59
N THR A 70 5.63 -5.52 4.50
CA THR A 70 6.68 -5.74 5.51
C THR A 70 8.07 -5.31 5.05
N SER A 71 8.17 -4.68 3.87
CA SER A 71 9.42 -4.17 3.31
C SER A 71 9.18 -2.94 2.44
N PHE A 72 10.22 -2.12 2.23
CA PHE A 72 10.16 -1.00 1.30
C PHE A 72 9.84 -1.43 -0.13
N SER A 73 10.35 -2.58 -0.58
CA SER A 73 10.06 -3.10 -1.92
C SER A 73 8.56 -3.38 -2.11
N SER A 74 7.89 -3.95 -1.09
CA SER A 74 6.44 -4.18 -1.13
C SER A 74 5.66 -2.86 -1.24
N SER A 75 6.01 -1.85 -0.43
CA SER A 75 5.36 -0.53 -0.49
C SER A 75 5.66 0.22 -1.78
N ALA A 76 6.90 0.12 -2.30
CA ALA A 76 7.31 0.81 -3.53
C ALA A 76 6.48 0.41 -4.74
N SER A 77 6.03 -0.84 -4.83
CA SER A 77 5.21 -1.34 -5.94
C SER A 77 3.88 -0.60 -6.07
N ILE A 78 3.24 -0.27 -4.95
CA ILE A 78 1.96 0.45 -4.93
C ILE A 78 2.16 1.97 -4.98
N LEU A 79 3.21 2.51 -4.35
CA LEU A 79 3.52 3.94 -4.36
C LEU A 79 3.73 4.50 -5.78
N LYS A 80 4.30 3.70 -6.69
CA LYS A 80 4.50 4.07 -8.11
C LYS A 80 3.21 4.27 -8.89
N LEU A 81 2.09 3.73 -8.44
CA LEU A 81 0.83 3.71 -9.17
C LEU A 81 -0.14 4.82 -8.75
N MET A 82 0.21 5.57 -7.71
CA MET A 82 -0.71 6.51 -7.07
C MET A 82 -0.21 7.94 -7.19
N SER A 83 -1.12 8.89 -6.99
CA SER A 83 -0.82 10.32 -6.93
C SER A 83 -1.31 10.90 -5.60
N ASN A 84 -0.66 12.00 -5.15
CA ASN A 84 -1.03 12.73 -3.93
C ASN A 84 -1.17 11.79 -2.71
N VAL A 85 -0.09 11.06 -2.42
CA VAL A 85 -0.10 9.99 -1.41
C VAL A 85 0.34 10.50 -0.06
N PHE A 86 -0.51 10.32 0.93
CA PHE A 86 -0.26 10.44 2.35
C PHE A 86 0.11 9.04 2.86
N TRP A 87 1.41 8.73 2.85
CA TRP A 87 1.93 7.40 3.12
C TRP A 87 2.24 7.19 4.58
N ILE A 88 1.55 6.25 5.23
CA ILE A 88 1.78 5.86 6.62
C ILE A 88 2.75 4.69 6.63
N VAL A 89 3.92 4.90 7.25
CA VAL A 89 5.06 3.96 7.26
C VAL A 89 5.66 3.86 8.67
N GLY A 90 6.10 2.67 9.06
CA GLY A 90 6.72 2.45 10.36
C GLY A 90 6.36 1.11 11.00
N GLY A 91 7.05 0.77 12.07
CA GLY A 91 6.99 -0.51 12.76
C GLY A 91 8.40 -1.07 12.96
N LEU A 92 8.53 -2.39 13.04
CA LEU A 92 9.82 -3.06 13.17
C LEU A 92 10.49 -3.19 11.80
N ALA A 93 11.47 -2.33 11.52
CA ALA A 93 12.18 -2.31 10.26
C ALA A 93 12.98 -3.61 10.03
N LYS A 94 12.94 -4.12 8.80
CA LYS A 94 13.78 -5.25 8.39
C LYS A 94 15.23 -4.79 8.21
N LYS A 95 16.18 -5.49 8.83
CA LYS A 95 17.62 -5.19 8.71
C LYS A 95 18.05 -5.22 7.24
N GLY A 96 18.72 -4.17 6.78
CA GLY A 96 19.23 -4.07 5.40
C GLY A 96 18.17 -3.71 4.35
N ASP A 97 16.91 -3.51 4.73
CA ASP A 97 15.88 -3.06 3.78
C ASP A 97 16.13 -1.60 3.36
N LYS A 98 16.06 -1.33 2.06
CA LYS A 98 16.40 -0.04 1.46
C LYS A 98 15.26 0.52 0.65
N PHE A 99 15.07 1.84 0.71
CA PHE A 99 14.12 2.55 -0.12
C PHE A 99 14.77 2.95 -1.46
N LEU A 100 14.41 2.23 -2.53
CA LEU A 100 15.09 2.34 -3.82
C LEU A 100 14.43 3.29 -4.82
N LEU A 101 13.34 3.96 -4.47
CA LEU A 101 12.71 4.94 -5.37
C LEU A 101 13.56 6.22 -5.44
N LYS A 102 13.74 6.74 -6.65
CA LYS A 102 14.48 8.00 -6.87
C LYS A 102 13.60 9.20 -6.46
N LYS A 103 14.21 10.25 -5.91
CA LYS A 103 13.55 11.49 -5.46
C LYS A 103 12.58 12.07 -6.49
N LYS A 104 12.98 12.06 -7.79
CA LYS A 104 12.13 12.56 -8.88
C LYS A 104 10.78 11.86 -8.98
N ASN A 105 10.71 10.59 -8.56
CA ASN A 105 9.51 9.76 -8.60
C ASN A 105 8.68 9.83 -7.31
N CYS A 106 9.11 10.64 -6.32
CA CYS A 106 8.50 10.71 -5.00
C CYS A 106 7.85 12.07 -4.69
N LYS A 107 7.83 13.01 -5.65
CA LYS A 107 7.30 14.38 -5.46
C LYS A 107 5.82 14.42 -5.03
N HIS A 108 5.06 13.37 -5.33
CA HIS A 108 3.65 13.20 -4.99
C HIS A 108 3.43 12.47 -3.66
N LEU A 109 4.51 12.14 -2.94
CA LEU A 109 4.48 11.40 -1.68
C LEU A 109 4.79 12.32 -0.52
N LYS A 110 4.02 12.18 0.57
CA LYS A 110 4.39 12.65 1.92
C LYS A 110 4.33 11.47 2.87
N ALA A 111 5.45 11.17 3.54
CA ALA A 111 5.56 10.05 4.47
C ALA A 111 5.23 10.50 5.90
N TYR A 112 4.43 9.72 6.59
CA TYR A 112 4.11 9.86 8.01
C TYR A 112 4.67 8.65 8.74
N ILE A 113 5.75 8.88 9.50
CA ILE A 113 6.58 7.83 10.09
C ILE A 113 6.20 7.63 11.56
N TYR A 114 5.99 6.39 12.00
CA TYR A 114 5.65 6.10 13.40
C TYR A 114 6.47 4.94 13.97
N GLY A 115 6.35 4.77 15.31
CA GLY A 115 6.89 3.62 16.04
C GLY A 115 8.27 3.83 16.63
N LYS A 116 8.74 2.84 17.37
CA LYS A 116 10.02 2.88 18.10
C LYS A 116 11.23 2.98 17.16
N ASN A 117 11.16 2.31 16.01
CA ASN A 117 12.25 2.29 15.02
C ASN A 117 12.18 3.42 13.97
N LYS A 118 11.44 4.50 14.24
CA LYS A 118 11.24 5.62 13.27
C LYS A 118 12.53 6.17 12.67
N ASN A 119 13.63 6.20 13.42
CA ASN A 119 14.91 6.72 12.93
C ASN A 119 15.47 5.92 11.75
N THR A 120 15.25 4.60 11.69
CA THR A 120 15.62 3.77 10.53
C THR A 120 14.89 4.23 9.28
N PHE A 121 13.58 4.49 9.38
CA PHE A 121 12.78 4.99 8.25
C PHE A 121 13.17 6.41 7.87
N ILE A 122 13.42 7.30 8.85
CA ILE A 122 13.88 8.67 8.60
C ILE A 122 15.19 8.66 7.81
N ASN A 123 16.16 7.84 8.20
CA ASN A 123 17.46 7.75 7.51
C ASN A 123 17.33 7.31 6.04
N GLU A 124 16.40 6.41 5.74
CA GLU A 124 16.13 5.96 4.37
C GLU A 124 15.35 6.98 3.53
N LEU A 125 14.50 7.80 4.16
CA LEU A 125 13.53 8.66 3.45
C LEU A 125 13.89 10.15 3.41
N LYS A 126 14.68 10.68 4.36
CA LYS A 126 14.91 12.11 4.60
C LYS A 126 15.35 12.93 3.40
N ASN A 127 16.06 12.34 2.45
CA ASN A 127 16.57 13.03 1.26
C ASN A 127 15.72 12.76 0.00
N ILE A 128 14.71 11.91 0.10
CA ILE A 128 13.93 11.36 -1.02
C ILE A 128 12.46 11.77 -0.95
N VAL A 129 11.86 11.73 0.24
CA VAL A 129 10.44 11.97 0.47
C VAL A 129 10.26 13.03 1.56
N GLN A 130 9.30 13.95 1.37
CA GLN A 130 8.87 14.82 2.47
C GLN A 130 8.26 13.98 3.59
N TYR A 131 8.65 14.20 4.84
CA TYR A 131 8.15 13.40 5.95
C TYR A 131 7.84 14.20 7.21
N GLU A 132 7.00 13.63 8.06
CA GLU A 132 6.80 13.97 9.47
C GLU A 132 6.89 12.71 10.32
N SER A 133 7.34 12.80 11.58
CA SER A 133 7.47 11.62 12.46
C SER A 133 6.68 11.76 13.75
N PHE A 134 6.16 10.63 14.24
CA PHE A 134 5.23 10.55 15.36
C PHE A 134 5.62 9.43 16.33
N THR A 135 5.14 9.53 17.56
CA THR A 135 5.38 8.50 18.59
C THR A 135 4.51 7.26 18.37
N ASN A 136 3.27 7.46 17.94
CA ASN A 136 2.31 6.37 17.75
C ASN A 136 1.37 6.61 16.56
N LEU A 137 0.72 5.53 16.12
CA LEU A 137 -0.15 5.52 14.95
C LEU A 137 -1.41 6.39 15.15
N LYS A 138 -1.97 6.47 16.35
CA LYS A 138 -3.20 7.25 16.63
C LYS A 138 -3.00 8.75 16.39
N ILE A 139 -1.88 9.31 16.89
CA ILE A 139 -1.54 10.73 16.70
C ILE A 139 -1.27 10.99 15.22
N LEU A 140 -0.55 10.09 14.57
CA LEU A 140 -0.23 10.17 13.15
C LEU A 140 -1.50 10.23 12.29
N ILE A 141 -2.46 9.31 12.51
CA ILE A 141 -3.72 9.26 11.74
C ILE A 141 -4.47 10.60 11.85
N LYS A 142 -4.58 11.17 13.06
CA LYS A 142 -5.20 12.49 13.25
C LYS A 142 -4.51 13.57 12.40
N LYS A 143 -3.17 13.58 12.37
CA LYS A 143 -2.40 14.54 11.58
C LYS A 143 -2.62 14.34 10.07
N VAL A 144 -2.65 13.10 9.58
CA VAL A 144 -2.95 12.80 8.17
C VAL A 144 -4.28 13.39 7.74
N PHE A 145 -5.34 13.22 8.53
CA PHE A 145 -6.66 13.80 8.22
C PHE A 145 -6.66 15.33 8.24
N LEU A 146 -5.92 15.95 9.17
CA LEU A 146 -5.76 17.41 9.18
C LEU A 146 -5.05 17.91 7.92
N ASP A 147 -3.99 17.22 7.49
CA ASP A 147 -3.25 17.61 6.29
C ASP A 147 -4.07 17.40 5.02
N ILE A 148 -4.89 16.36 4.95
CA ILE A 148 -5.83 16.14 3.84
C ILE A 148 -6.83 17.28 3.71
N LYS A 149 -7.36 17.78 4.83
CA LYS A 149 -8.27 18.94 4.85
C LYS A 149 -7.58 20.21 4.35
N LYS A 150 -6.32 20.44 4.76
CA LYS A 150 -5.54 21.60 4.29
C LYS A 150 -5.18 21.58 2.80
N ASN A 151 -5.18 20.40 2.19
CA ASN A 151 -4.83 20.20 0.78
C ASN A 151 -6.07 20.03 -0.11
N GLU A 152 -7.08 20.88 0.06
CA GLU A 152 -8.36 20.79 -0.68
C GLU A 152 -8.20 20.91 -2.20
N ASN A 153 -7.18 21.64 -2.66
CA ASN A 153 -6.89 21.86 -4.08
C ASN A 153 -6.44 20.59 -4.83
N LEU A 154 -6.05 19.52 -4.14
CA LEU A 154 -5.67 18.27 -4.78
C LEU A 154 -6.93 17.53 -5.28
N LYS A 155 -6.99 17.27 -6.59
CA LYS A 155 -8.15 16.63 -7.24
C LYS A 155 -8.51 15.26 -6.64
N HIS A 156 -7.52 14.45 -6.32
CA HIS A 156 -7.69 13.15 -5.68
C HIS A 156 -6.53 12.89 -4.71
N LYS A 157 -6.84 12.39 -3.53
CA LYS A 157 -5.88 12.10 -2.46
C LYS A 157 -5.93 10.62 -2.10
N THR A 158 -4.78 10.06 -1.74
CA THR A 158 -4.70 8.67 -1.29
C THR A 158 -4.08 8.61 0.10
N ILE A 159 -4.79 8.06 1.09
CA ILE A 159 -4.16 7.60 2.32
C ILE A 159 -3.72 6.16 2.08
N LEU A 160 -2.42 5.91 2.17
CA LEU A 160 -1.86 4.58 2.02
C LEU A 160 -1.24 4.14 3.34
N PHE A 161 -1.87 3.18 4.01
CA PHE A 161 -1.27 2.47 5.13
C PHE A 161 -0.48 1.27 4.59
N SER A 162 0.79 1.47 4.33
CA SER A 162 1.74 0.45 3.83
C SER A 162 3.03 0.56 4.64
N PRO A 163 3.08 -0.11 5.81
CA PRO A 163 4.07 0.15 6.85
C PRO A 163 5.52 -0.14 6.47
N ALA A 164 5.78 -0.94 5.43
CA ALA A 164 7.13 -1.37 5.05
C ALA A 164 7.91 -2.04 6.20
N ALA A 165 7.21 -2.66 7.14
CA ALA A 165 7.78 -3.18 8.39
C ALA A 165 6.95 -4.32 8.96
N ALA A 166 7.58 -5.18 9.75
CA ALA A 166 6.87 -6.10 10.61
C ALA A 166 6.08 -5.34 11.69
N SER A 167 5.03 -5.96 12.23
CA SER A 167 4.11 -5.34 13.20
C SER A 167 4.47 -5.58 14.66
N PHE A 168 5.46 -6.44 14.92
CA PHE A 168 5.75 -7.02 16.25
C PHE A 168 6.31 -6.04 17.28
N ASP A 169 6.54 -4.78 16.90
CA ASP A 169 6.88 -3.70 17.85
C ASP A 169 5.70 -3.21 18.68
N SER A 170 4.46 -3.37 18.17
CA SER A 170 3.25 -2.81 18.78
C SER A 170 1.99 -3.67 18.63
N PHE A 171 2.04 -4.72 17.79
CA PHE A 171 0.91 -5.59 17.48
C PHE A 171 1.35 -7.04 17.38
N LYS A 172 0.45 -8.00 17.67
CA LYS A 172 0.74 -9.45 17.59
C LYS A 172 1.05 -9.90 16.15
N ASN A 173 0.37 -9.29 15.17
CA ASN A 173 0.50 -9.61 13.75
C ASN A 173 0.04 -8.44 12.89
N PHE A 174 0.16 -8.59 11.56
CA PHE A 174 -0.24 -7.56 10.62
C PHE A 174 -1.77 -7.40 10.52
N GLU A 175 -2.53 -8.44 10.84
CA GLU A 175 -4.00 -8.43 10.87
C GLU A 175 -4.50 -7.51 11.98
N GLU A 176 -3.97 -7.67 13.20
CA GLU A 176 -4.30 -6.78 14.33
C GLU A 176 -3.92 -5.33 14.02
N ARG A 177 -2.74 -5.10 13.45
CA ARG A 177 -2.32 -3.77 13.00
C ARG A 177 -3.24 -3.19 11.92
N GLY A 178 -3.64 -4.02 10.96
CA GLY A 178 -4.55 -3.62 9.89
C GLY A 178 -5.97 -3.33 10.39
N LYS A 179 -6.44 -4.07 11.39
CA LYS A 179 -7.73 -3.84 12.05
C LYS A 179 -7.73 -2.56 12.89
N TYR A 180 -6.58 -2.23 13.50
CA TYR A 180 -6.43 -1.01 14.30
C TYR A 180 -6.44 0.26 13.43
N PHE A 181 -5.87 0.20 12.22
CA PHE A 181 -5.89 1.28 11.24
C PHE A 181 -7.28 1.51 10.70
#